data_76ef4174f2c654308bcfd8db7ce94cfd
#
_entry.id   76ef4174f2c654308bcfd8db7ce94cfd
#
_cell.length_a   1.000
_cell.length_b   1.000
_cell.length_c   1.000
_cell.angle_alpha   90.00
_cell.angle_beta   90.00
_cell.angle_gamma   90.00
#
_symmetry.space_group_name_H-M   'P 1'
#
loop_
_entity.id
_entity.type
_entity.pdbx_description
1 polymer ?
#
loop_
_entity_poly.entity_id
_entity_poly.type
_entity_poly.pdbx_seq_one_letter_code
_entity_poly.pdbx_strand_id
1 'polypeptide(L)'
;VERLVEKGGPSRYVSNYAVAGVSAFSTRLLDLLEKYGTMEQTIEKMIEEKMTVTAVVWEKEWAEFTWPWDILKANRLVVDNLLKGKGSFIAESADVHNSAVLEGPVYIGKDVVVRPGATLRGPVYIGNNVYVGNNALIRDYASLCDGVHIGYAVEVRNSMIFDKVNVGRMTYIADSIVGANSCIEAGAQMWNWRPGKKPLFIDDDGEKVQIPFRKFGAMIGDNVVLGVNSSIYPARRIGEGSSIAPGCVIDQDIPPYSEVSVKQVLEIRPISEETDQCE
;
A
#
# COMPACT_ATOMS: atom_id res chain seq x y z
N VAL A 1 -2.78 -26.60 -24.94
CA VAL A 1 -3.82 -25.55 -24.99
C VAL A 1 -4.53 -25.66 -26.32
N GLU A 2 -5.83 -25.75 -26.34
CA GLU A 2 -6.63 -25.84 -27.56
C GLU A 2 -7.12 -24.46 -28.01
N ARG A 3 -7.27 -23.54 -27.09
CA ARG A 3 -7.72 -22.17 -27.36
C ARG A 3 -7.32 -21.23 -26.21
N LEU A 4 -6.98 -20.01 -26.57
CA LEU A 4 -6.84 -18.86 -25.67
C LEU A 4 -7.92 -17.85 -26.04
N VAL A 5 -8.59 -17.24 -25.06
CA VAL A 5 -9.61 -16.22 -25.31
C VAL A 5 -9.28 -15.02 -24.42
N GLU A 6 -9.05 -13.86 -25.04
CA GLU A 6 -8.94 -12.60 -24.33
C GLU A 6 -10.29 -12.26 -23.65
N LYS A 7 -10.25 -11.50 -22.54
CA LYS A 7 -11.40 -11.12 -21.70
C LYS A 7 -12.71 -11.00 -22.52
N GLY A 8 -13.37 -12.14 -22.73
CA GLY A 8 -14.68 -12.17 -23.37
C GLY A 8 -15.73 -11.69 -22.36
N GLY A 9 -16.76 -10.98 -22.85
CA GLY A 9 -17.89 -10.57 -22.02
C GLY A 9 -18.56 -11.75 -21.31
N PRO A 10 -19.43 -11.52 -20.32
CA PRO A 10 -19.94 -12.53 -19.37
C PRO A 10 -20.62 -13.75 -19.99
N SER A 11 -20.86 -13.77 -21.27
CA SER A 11 -21.52 -14.88 -21.99
C SER A 11 -20.58 -15.88 -22.67
N ARG A 12 -19.25 -15.74 -22.52
CA ARG A 12 -18.25 -16.61 -23.19
C ARG A 12 -17.21 -17.18 -22.25
N TYR A 13 -17.61 -17.81 -21.16
CA TYR A 13 -16.68 -18.63 -20.39
C TYR A 13 -16.34 -19.90 -21.16
N VAL A 14 -15.10 -20.00 -21.63
CA VAL A 14 -14.57 -21.16 -22.37
C VAL A 14 -13.92 -22.16 -21.42
N SER A 15 -13.49 -21.71 -20.25
CA SER A 15 -12.74 -22.51 -19.27
C SER A 15 -12.85 -21.92 -17.85
N ASN A 16 -12.66 -22.76 -16.83
CA ASN A 16 -12.48 -22.36 -15.43
C ASN A 16 -11.05 -21.94 -15.11
N TYR A 17 -10.15 -21.94 -16.09
CA TYR A 17 -8.77 -21.52 -15.94
C TYR A 17 -8.56 -20.13 -16.49
N ALA A 18 -7.77 -19.32 -15.78
CA ALA A 18 -7.32 -18.00 -16.21
C ALA A 18 -5.78 -18.01 -16.37
N VAL A 19 -5.26 -17.17 -17.23
CA VAL A 19 -3.82 -16.99 -17.39
C VAL A 19 -3.27 -16.24 -16.18
N ALA A 20 -2.28 -16.83 -15.51
CA ALA A 20 -1.68 -16.27 -14.29
C ALA A 20 -0.57 -15.25 -14.57
N GLY A 21 -0.38 -14.83 -15.83
CA GLY A 21 0.62 -13.83 -16.21
C GLY A 21 2.06 -14.29 -16.19
N VAL A 22 2.34 -15.57 -15.92
CA VAL A 22 3.70 -16.14 -15.95
C VAL A 22 3.80 -17.13 -17.09
N SER A 23 4.77 -16.91 -17.99
CA SER A 23 4.98 -17.77 -19.14
C SER A 23 6.47 -17.97 -19.40
N ALA A 24 6.84 -19.14 -19.89
CA ALA A 24 8.20 -19.47 -20.32
C ALA A 24 8.20 -19.82 -21.81
N PHE A 25 9.02 -19.13 -22.57
CA PHE A 25 9.11 -19.29 -24.01
C PHE A 25 10.56 -19.42 -24.47
N SER A 26 10.77 -19.99 -25.66
CA SER A 26 12.04 -19.87 -26.38
C SER A 26 12.16 -18.46 -26.98
N THR A 27 13.39 -18.02 -27.29
CA THR A 27 13.67 -16.73 -27.96
C THR A 27 12.93 -16.57 -29.29
N ARG A 28 12.54 -17.66 -29.93
CA ARG A 28 11.71 -17.67 -31.16
C ARG A 28 10.36 -16.92 -30.97
N LEU A 29 9.88 -16.79 -29.74
CA LEU A 29 8.66 -16.01 -29.47
C LEU A 29 8.83 -14.54 -29.84
N LEU A 30 10.03 -13.96 -29.72
CA LEU A 30 10.28 -12.56 -30.06
C LEU A 30 10.01 -12.29 -31.54
N ASP A 31 10.46 -13.19 -32.41
CA ASP A 31 10.21 -13.10 -33.88
C ASP A 31 8.71 -13.23 -34.18
N LEU A 32 8.02 -14.08 -33.43
CA LEU A 32 6.57 -14.28 -33.60
C LEU A 32 5.76 -13.09 -33.04
N LEU A 33 6.19 -12.45 -31.98
CA LEU A 33 5.58 -11.22 -31.44
C LEU A 33 5.73 -10.06 -32.44
N GLU A 34 6.90 -9.92 -33.06
CA GLU A 34 7.13 -8.91 -34.11
C GLU A 34 6.20 -9.14 -35.28
N LYS A 35 5.94 -10.40 -35.65
CA LYS A 35 5.09 -10.78 -36.76
C LYS A 35 3.59 -10.65 -36.47
N TYR A 36 3.13 -11.00 -35.28
CA TYR A 36 1.71 -11.15 -34.96
C TYR A 36 1.15 -10.09 -33.99
N GLY A 37 1.99 -9.29 -33.33
CA GLY A 37 1.59 -8.18 -32.48
C GLY A 37 1.55 -8.52 -31.00
N THR A 38 0.37 -8.67 -30.41
CA THR A 38 0.25 -8.91 -28.96
C THR A 38 0.59 -10.35 -28.56
N MET A 39 0.82 -10.58 -27.28
CA MET A 39 1.08 -11.91 -26.73
C MET A 39 -0.10 -12.86 -27.00
N GLU A 40 -1.32 -12.37 -26.81
CA GLU A 40 -2.56 -13.15 -27.03
C GLU A 40 -2.67 -13.59 -28.47
N GLN A 41 -2.54 -12.65 -29.42
CA GLN A 41 -2.57 -12.92 -30.86
C GLN A 41 -1.48 -13.90 -31.28
N THR A 42 -0.28 -13.73 -30.70
CA THR A 42 0.85 -14.63 -31.00
C THR A 42 0.56 -16.05 -30.50
N ILE A 43 0.06 -16.22 -29.29
CA ILE A 43 -0.28 -17.55 -28.75
C ILE A 43 -1.42 -18.18 -29.55
N GLU A 44 -2.45 -17.42 -29.92
CA GLU A 44 -3.52 -17.93 -30.80
C GLU A 44 -2.98 -18.43 -32.12
N LYS A 45 -2.10 -17.68 -32.77
CA LYS A 45 -1.45 -18.09 -34.01
C LYS A 45 -0.56 -19.33 -33.86
N MET A 46 0.19 -19.41 -32.75
CA MET A 46 0.97 -20.62 -32.42
C MET A 46 0.05 -21.85 -32.30
N ILE A 47 -1.11 -21.71 -31.69
CA ILE A 47 -2.09 -22.80 -31.54
C ILE A 47 -2.66 -23.18 -32.93
N GLU A 48 -3.07 -22.20 -33.75
CA GLU A 48 -3.56 -22.42 -35.14
C GLU A 48 -2.52 -23.13 -35.99
N GLU A 49 -1.25 -22.75 -35.86
CA GLU A 49 -0.11 -23.37 -36.59
C GLU A 49 0.33 -24.71 -35.98
N LYS A 50 -0.42 -25.24 -35.00
CA LYS A 50 -0.16 -26.50 -34.26
C LYS A 50 1.22 -26.56 -33.57
N MET A 51 1.72 -25.40 -33.16
CA MET A 51 2.89 -25.35 -32.29
C MET A 51 2.52 -25.81 -30.88
N THR A 52 3.48 -26.38 -30.16
CA THR A 52 3.23 -26.87 -28.80
C THR A 52 3.09 -25.70 -27.82
N VAL A 53 1.90 -25.51 -27.30
CA VAL A 53 1.60 -24.58 -26.21
C VAL A 53 1.04 -25.39 -25.04
N THR A 54 1.78 -25.42 -23.92
CA THR A 54 1.43 -26.22 -22.74
C THR A 54 0.95 -25.29 -21.63
N ALA A 55 -0.21 -25.60 -21.04
CA ALA A 55 -0.64 -24.96 -19.81
C ALA A 55 -0.11 -25.73 -18.59
N VAL A 56 0.47 -25.01 -17.65
CA VAL A 56 0.84 -25.54 -16.33
C VAL A 56 -0.19 -25.01 -15.32
N VAL A 57 -0.94 -25.92 -14.70
CA VAL A 57 -1.93 -25.55 -13.69
C VAL A 57 -1.19 -25.19 -12.41
N TRP A 58 -1.44 -23.97 -11.92
CA TRP A 58 -0.91 -23.50 -10.65
C TRP A 58 -1.99 -23.64 -9.57
N GLU A 59 -1.76 -24.51 -8.59
CA GLU A 59 -2.72 -24.82 -7.53
C GLU A 59 -2.43 -24.09 -6.20
N LYS A 60 -1.35 -23.27 -6.18
CA LYS A 60 -0.99 -22.50 -5.00
C LYS A 60 -1.63 -21.11 -5.03
N GLU A 61 -1.48 -20.39 -3.94
CA GLU A 61 -1.96 -19.03 -3.81
C GLU A 61 -1.35 -18.11 -4.89
N TRP A 62 -2.17 -17.21 -5.40
CA TRP A 62 -1.82 -16.29 -6.47
C TRP A 62 -2.59 -14.98 -6.28
N ALA A 63 -1.98 -13.86 -6.62
CA ALA A 63 -2.60 -12.55 -6.59
C ALA A 63 -2.31 -11.79 -7.88
N GLU A 64 -3.34 -11.24 -8.48
CA GLU A 64 -3.26 -10.33 -9.62
C GLU A 64 -3.18 -8.89 -9.13
N PHE A 65 -2.38 -8.09 -9.82
CA PHE A 65 -2.25 -6.66 -9.59
C PHE A 65 -2.93 -5.89 -10.73
N THR A 66 -4.20 -5.60 -10.57
CA THR A 66 -4.94 -4.74 -11.50
C THR A 66 -5.15 -3.35 -10.88
N TRP A 67 -5.40 -3.31 -9.58
CA TRP A 67 -5.72 -2.10 -8.85
C TRP A 67 -4.77 -1.86 -7.68
N PRO A 68 -4.59 -0.61 -7.23
CA PRO A 68 -3.71 -0.32 -6.10
C PRO A 68 -4.00 -1.14 -4.83
N TRP A 69 -5.26 -1.41 -4.55
CA TRP A 69 -5.63 -2.23 -3.39
C TRP A 69 -5.23 -3.70 -3.49
N ASP A 70 -4.87 -4.18 -4.67
CA ASP A 70 -4.38 -5.56 -4.83
C ASP A 70 -3.01 -5.72 -4.18
N ILE A 71 -2.23 -4.63 -4.02
CA ILE A 71 -1.00 -4.59 -3.22
C ILE A 71 -1.29 -5.04 -1.78
N LEU A 72 -2.36 -4.55 -1.15
CA LEU A 72 -2.72 -4.94 0.22
C LEU A 72 -3.19 -6.41 0.31
N LYS A 73 -3.86 -6.92 -0.73
CA LYS A 73 -4.23 -8.35 -0.80
C LYS A 73 -2.99 -9.23 -0.92
N ALA A 74 -2.08 -8.87 -1.84
CA ALA A 74 -0.83 -9.61 -2.04
C ALA A 74 0.06 -9.53 -0.80
N ASN A 75 0.13 -8.37 -0.14
CA ASN A 75 0.85 -8.23 1.11
C ASN A 75 0.36 -9.23 2.16
N ARG A 76 -0.96 -9.36 2.35
CA ARG A 76 -1.53 -10.36 3.29
C ARG A 76 -1.11 -11.77 2.93
N LEU A 77 -1.24 -12.14 1.65
CA LEU A 77 -0.85 -13.45 1.15
C LEU A 77 0.63 -13.75 1.42
N VAL A 78 1.52 -12.78 1.17
CA VAL A 78 2.96 -12.95 1.40
C VAL A 78 3.27 -13.07 2.89
N VAL A 79 2.69 -12.19 3.72
CA VAL A 79 2.92 -12.21 5.18
C VAL A 79 2.38 -13.49 5.80
N ASP A 80 1.19 -13.95 5.39
CA ASP A 80 0.63 -15.22 5.86
C ASP A 80 1.56 -16.39 5.50
N ASN A 81 2.03 -16.48 4.26
CA ASN A 81 2.95 -17.54 3.83
C ASN A 81 4.30 -17.50 4.54
N LEU A 82 4.80 -16.28 4.80
CA LEU A 82 6.06 -16.10 5.51
C LEU A 82 5.99 -16.60 6.95
N LEU A 83 4.87 -16.36 7.63
CA LEU A 83 4.65 -16.62 9.06
C LEU A 83 3.90 -17.94 9.34
N LYS A 84 3.26 -18.54 8.33
CA LYS A 84 2.41 -19.73 8.47
C LYS A 84 3.16 -20.89 9.11
N GLY A 85 2.68 -21.28 10.29
CA GLY A 85 3.23 -22.44 11.03
C GLY A 85 4.65 -22.26 11.59
N LYS A 86 5.25 -21.06 11.45
CA LYS A 86 6.63 -20.79 11.90
C LYS A 86 6.69 -19.92 13.16
N GLY A 87 5.57 -19.31 13.57
CA GLY A 87 5.58 -18.33 14.66
C GLY A 87 6.29 -17.04 14.27
N SER A 88 6.80 -16.32 15.26
CA SER A 88 7.57 -15.08 15.01
C SER A 88 9.00 -15.38 14.59
N PHE A 89 9.54 -14.52 13.73
CA PHE A 89 10.96 -14.49 13.38
C PHE A 89 11.55 -13.14 13.79
N ILE A 90 12.67 -13.17 14.51
CA ILE A 90 13.41 -11.98 14.92
C ILE A 90 14.87 -12.22 14.57
N ALA A 91 15.44 -11.36 13.73
CA ALA A 91 16.85 -11.47 13.35
C ALA A 91 17.77 -11.22 14.56
N GLU A 92 18.92 -11.88 14.63
CA GLU A 92 19.86 -11.76 15.75
C GLU A 92 20.40 -10.35 15.95
N SER A 93 20.50 -9.55 14.87
CA SER A 93 20.97 -8.17 14.91
C SER A 93 19.87 -7.15 15.25
N ALA A 94 18.63 -7.60 15.46
CA ALA A 94 17.53 -6.70 15.84
C ALA A 94 17.60 -6.33 17.32
N ASP A 95 17.49 -5.04 17.61
CA ASP A 95 17.41 -4.48 18.96
C ASP A 95 15.93 -4.22 19.34
N VAL A 96 15.32 -5.16 20.02
CA VAL A 96 13.94 -5.05 20.49
C VAL A 96 13.93 -4.77 21.99
N HIS A 97 13.50 -3.56 22.36
CA HIS A 97 13.48 -3.15 23.76
C HIS A 97 12.58 -4.09 24.58
N ASN A 98 13.00 -4.40 25.81
CA ASN A 98 12.32 -5.35 26.70
C ASN A 98 10.89 -4.94 27.11
N SER A 99 10.54 -3.66 27.01
CA SER A 99 9.18 -3.14 27.24
C SER A 99 8.34 -3.05 25.96
N ALA A 100 8.88 -3.46 24.81
CA ALA A 100 8.07 -3.59 23.61
C ALA A 100 7.17 -4.82 23.70
N VAL A 101 5.95 -4.71 23.17
CA VAL A 101 4.95 -5.78 23.22
C VAL A 101 4.86 -6.42 21.83
N LEU A 102 5.10 -7.74 21.76
CA LEU A 102 4.94 -8.53 20.54
C LEU A 102 3.74 -9.46 20.72
N GLU A 103 2.64 -9.20 19.99
CA GLU A 103 1.40 -9.98 20.05
C GLU A 103 1.19 -10.71 18.72
N GLY A 104 1.12 -12.04 18.73
CA GLY A 104 0.94 -12.86 17.52
C GLY A 104 2.20 -12.95 16.67
N PRO A 105 2.08 -13.52 15.45
CA PRO A 105 3.24 -13.75 14.60
C PRO A 105 3.77 -12.44 14.00
N VAL A 106 5.06 -12.16 14.20
CA VAL A 106 5.77 -11.00 13.64
C VAL A 106 7.06 -11.44 12.94
N TYR A 107 7.37 -10.80 11.83
CA TYR A 107 8.69 -10.90 11.18
C TYR A 107 9.46 -9.62 11.46
N ILE A 108 10.65 -9.73 12.04
CA ILE A 108 11.55 -8.61 12.32
C ILE A 108 12.90 -8.90 11.65
N GLY A 109 13.23 -8.09 10.66
CA GLY A 109 14.45 -8.20 9.86
C GLY A 109 15.71 -7.75 10.60
N LYS A 110 16.81 -7.70 9.86
CA LYS A 110 18.14 -7.35 10.40
C LYS A 110 18.21 -5.87 10.74
N ASP A 111 18.98 -5.55 11.80
CA ASP A 111 19.32 -4.19 12.21
C ASP A 111 18.07 -3.32 12.45
N VAL A 112 16.96 -3.95 12.83
CA VAL A 112 15.72 -3.28 13.24
C VAL A 112 15.89 -2.80 14.68
N VAL A 113 15.43 -1.59 14.96
CA VAL A 113 15.39 -1.02 16.32
C VAL A 113 13.94 -0.79 16.74
N VAL A 114 13.46 -1.49 17.76
CA VAL A 114 12.13 -1.31 18.35
C VAL A 114 12.25 -0.66 19.73
N ARG A 115 11.69 0.53 19.87
CA ARG A 115 11.84 1.39 21.04
C ARG A 115 10.86 1.05 22.18
N PRO A 116 11.09 1.56 23.41
CA PRO A 116 10.22 1.34 24.56
C PRO A 116 8.74 1.58 24.31
N GLY A 117 7.90 0.68 24.79
CA GLY A 117 6.44 0.80 24.71
C GLY A 117 5.83 0.59 23.33
N ALA A 118 6.62 0.33 22.29
CA ALA A 118 6.09 -0.02 20.97
C ALA A 118 5.33 -1.35 21.03
N THR A 119 4.23 -1.45 20.32
CA THR A 119 3.41 -2.67 20.19
C THR A 119 3.40 -3.13 18.73
N LEU A 120 3.87 -4.34 18.49
CA LEU A 120 3.78 -5.03 17.20
C LEU A 120 2.73 -6.14 17.33
N ARG A 121 1.55 -5.93 16.74
CA ARG A 121 0.46 -6.91 16.79
C ARG A 121 0.29 -7.57 15.44
N GLY A 122 0.77 -8.79 15.36
CA GLY A 122 0.80 -9.59 14.13
C GLY A 122 -0.58 -10.00 13.57
N PRO A 123 -0.58 -10.50 12.34
CA PRO A 123 0.58 -10.67 11.45
C PRO A 123 1.16 -9.32 10.99
N VAL A 124 2.49 -9.15 11.13
CA VAL A 124 3.21 -7.91 10.77
C VAL A 124 4.58 -8.27 10.15
N TYR A 125 4.98 -7.53 9.16
CA TYR A 125 6.31 -7.62 8.55
C TYR A 125 7.11 -6.33 8.77
N ILE A 126 8.31 -6.48 9.33
CA ILE A 126 9.29 -5.40 9.50
C ILE A 126 10.54 -5.79 8.74
N GLY A 127 10.87 -5.05 7.70
CA GLY A 127 12.06 -5.25 6.86
C GLY A 127 13.37 -4.96 7.60
N ASN A 128 14.45 -4.76 6.87
CA ASN A 128 15.76 -4.51 7.46
C ASN A 128 15.99 -3.01 7.72
N ASN A 129 16.84 -2.68 8.70
CA ASN A 129 17.23 -1.29 9.04
C ASN A 129 16.00 -0.39 9.36
N VAL A 130 14.93 -0.96 9.90
CA VAL A 130 13.71 -0.23 10.28
C VAL A 130 13.85 0.29 11.70
N TYR A 131 13.41 1.52 11.91
CA TYR A 131 13.28 2.11 13.26
C TYR A 131 11.80 2.23 13.62
N VAL A 132 11.40 1.64 14.74
CA VAL A 132 10.05 1.74 15.32
C VAL A 132 10.12 2.52 16.61
N GLY A 133 9.58 3.75 16.60
CA GLY A 133 9.64 4.70 17.71
C GLY A 133 8.84 4.30 18.94
N ASN A 134 9.08 5.03 20.03
CA ASN A 134 8.41 4.78 21.31
C ASN A 134 6.87 4.84 21.17
N ASN A 135 6.17 3.91 21.82
CA ASN A 135 4.70 3.83 21.86
C ASN A 135 4.04 3.73 20.48
N ALA A 136 4.77 3.38 19.42
CA ALA A 136 4.18 3.10 18.11
C ALA A 136 3.35 1.82 18.15
N LEU A 137 2.25 1.77 17.39
CA LEU A 137 1.39 0.62 17.23
C LEU A 137 1.40 0.16 15.77
N ILE A 138 2.04 -0.97 15.51
CA ILE A 138 2.11 -1.57 14.16
C ILE A 138 1.29 -2.86 14.19
N ARG A 139 0.25 -2.96 13.35
CA ARG A 139 -0.71 -4.05 13.49
C ARG A 139 -1.42 -4.50 12.21
N ASP A 140 -2.04 -5.67 12.28
CA ASP A 140 -3.03 -6.16 11.32
C ASP A 140 -2.52 -6.15 9.87
N TYR A 141 -1.48 -6.91 9.55
CA TYR A 141 -0.86 -6.96 8.22
C TYR A 141 -0.18 -5.66 7.76
N ALA A 142 0.24 -4.80 8.70
CA ALA A 142 1.15 -3.74 8.34
C ALA A 142 2.49 -4.30 7.90
N SER A 143 3.03 -3.79 6.80
CA SER A 143 4.36 -4.12 6.30
C SER A 143 5.19 -2.85 6.18
N LEU A 144 6.31 -2.83 6.87
CA LEU A 144 7.33 -1.78 6.79
C LEU A 144 8.51 -2.33 6.01
N CYS A 145 8.78 -1.80 4.82
CA CYS A 145 9.92 -2.21 4.00
C CYS A 145 11.25 -1.70 4.56
N ASP A 146 12.32 -1.92 3.84
CA ASP A 146 13.68 -1.64 4.34
C ASP A 146 13.93 -0.15 4.56
N GLY A 147 14.58 0.18 5.67
CA GLY A 147 14.97 1.54 6.00
C GLY A 147 13.83 2.49 6.41
N VAL A 148 12.63 1.97 6.66
CA VAL A 148 11.50 2.79 7.13
C VAL A 148 11.76 3.30 8.55
N HIS A 149 11.43 4.57 8.78
CA HIS A 149 11.51 5.21 10.09
C HIS A 149 10.11 5.57 10.58
N ILE A 150 9.71 5.01 11.71
CA ILE A 150 8.43 5.27 12.37
C ILE A 150 8.68 6.10 13.63
N GLY A 151 8.06 7.27 13.72
CA GLY A 151 8.17 8.18 14.85
C GLY A 151 7.41 7.75 16.10
N TYR A 152 7.44 8.61 17.14
CA TYR A 152 6.73 8.41 18.40
C TYR A 152 5.20 8.33 18.20
N ALA A 153 4.54 7.36 18.85
CA ALA A 153 3.09 7.20 18.89
C ALA A 153 2.41 7.20 17.50
N VAL A 154 3.08 6.65 16.49
CA VAL A 154 2.51 6.40 15.17
C VAL A 154 1.68 5.12 15.20
N GLU A 155 0.53 5.12 14.56
CA GLU A 155 -0.21 3.89 14.29
C GLU A 155 -0.17 3.55 12.80
N VAL A 156 0.30 2.33 12.47
CA VAL A 156 0.22 1.75 11.13
C VAL A 156 -0.59 0.47 11.17
N ARG A 157 -1.63 0.39 10.36
CA ARG A 157 -2.54 -0.74 10.30
C ARG A 157 -2.84 -1.15 8.87
N ASN A 158 -2.73 -2.45 8.56
CA ASN A 158 -3.10 -3.04 7.26
C ASN A 158 -2.63 -2.19 6.07
N SER A 159 -1.38 -1.75 6.12
CA SER A 159 -0.81 -0.80 5.16
C SER A 159 0.55 -1.28 4.66
N MET A 160 0.89 -0.90 3.45
CA MET A 160 2.20 -1.14 2.85
C MET A 160 2.98 0.17 2.88
N ILE A 161 4.10 0.18 3.60
CA ILE A 161 5.02 1.31 3.67
C ILE A 161 6.30 0.89 2.96
N PHE A 162 6.57 1.48 1.81
CA PHE A 162 7.71 1.13 0.99
C PHE A 162 9.03 1.67 1.56
N ASP A 163 10.13 1.39 0.87
CA ASP A 163 11.48 1.61 1.37
C ASP A 163 11.75 3.07 1.72
N LYS A 164 12.52 3.27 2.80
CA LYS A 164 13.05 4.57 3.24
C LYS A 164 11.99 5.65 3.47
N VAL A 165 10.75 5.27 3.73
CA VAL A 165 9.71 6.21 4.15
C VAL A 165 9.99 6.68 5.57
N ASN A 166 9.87 7.98 5.79
CA ASN A 166 9.94 8.60 7.11
C ASN A 166 8.53 9.01 7.57
N VAL A 167 8.07 8.49 8.72
CA VAL A 167 6.77 8.79 9.30
C VAL A 167 6.94 9.55 10.60
N GLY A 168 6.52 10.79 10.63
CA GLY A 168 6.56 11.68 11.79
C GLY A 168 5.62 11.23 12.92
N ARG A 169 5.87 11.74 14.12
CA ARG A 169 5.12 11.39 15.35
C ARG A 169 3.60 11.61 15.24
N MET A 170 2.82 10.80 15.98
CA MET A 170 1.36 10.95 16.11
C MET A 170 0.61 10.87 14.77
N THR A 171 1.17 10.18 13.80
CA THR A 171 0.57 9.94 12.48
C THR A 171 -0.27 8.67 12.50
N TYR A 172 -1.40 8.69 11.81
CA TYR A 172 -2.26 7.53 11.61
C TYR A 172 -2.29 7.11 10.14
N ILE A 173 -1.88 5.86 9.88
CA ILE A 173 -1.87 5.27 8.55
C ILE A 173 -2.63 3.95 8.58
N ALA A 174 -3.79 3.89 7.91
CA ALA A 174 -4.59 2.67 7.88
C ALA A 174 -5.12 2.34 6.49
N ASP A 175 -5.05 1.04 6.14
CA ASP A 175 -5.53 0.50 4.87
C ASP A 175 -4.97 1.28 3.66
N SER A 176 -3.70 1.71 3.76
CA SER A 176 -3.04 2.67 2.86
C SER A 176 -1.78 2.08 2.22
N ILE A 177 -1.33 2.75 1.17
CA ILE A 177 -0.09 2.44 0.48
C ILE A 177 0.74 3.72 0.46
N VAL A 178 2.00 3.65 0.91
CA VAL A 178 2.92 4.79 0.92
C VAL A 178 4.17 4.42 0.14
N GLY A 179 4.41 5.11 -0.96
CA GLY A 179 5.52 4.93 -1.88
C GLY A 179 6.87 5.28 -1.27
N ALA A 180 7.92 4.75 -1.88
CA ALA A 180 9.29 4.83 -1.39
C ALA A 180 9.81 6.28 -1.26
N ASN A 181 10.77 6.48 -0.35
CA ASN A 181 11.44 7.75 -0.09
C ASN A 181 10.50 8.92 0.29
N SER A 182 9.25 8.63 0.64
CA SER A 182 8.27 9.67 1.03
C SER A 182 8.46 10.08 2.47
N CYS A 183 8.16 11.35 2.76
CA CYS A 183 8.18 11.94 4.09
C CYS A 183 6.76 12.30 4.51
N ILE A 184 6.23 11.59 5.50
CA ILE A 184 4.93 11.85 6.11
C ILE A 184 5.19 12.57 7.42
N GLU A 185 4.91 13.85 7.50
CA GLU A 185 5.24 14.65 8.67
C GLU A 185 4.25 14.43 9.85
N ALA A 186 4.59 15.01 10.99
CA ALA A 186 3.90 14.77 12.25
C ALA A 186 2.40 15.08 12.19
N GLY A 187 1.59 14.21 12.82
CA GLY A 187 0.14 14.43 12.95
C GLY A 187 -0.68 14.20 11.68
N ALA A 188 -0.06 13.72 10.59
CA ALA A 188 -0.80 13.42 9.38
C ALA A 188 -1.81 12.27 9.61
N GLN A 189 -2.99 12.38 9.01
CA GLN A 189 -4.10 11.43 9.21
C GLN A 189 -4.59 10.90 7.88
N MET A 190 -4.52 9.58 7.66
CA MET A 190 -5.05 8.92 6.47
C MET A 190 -6.37 8.24 6.82
N TRP A 191 -7.47 8.87 6.46
CA TRP A 191 -8.80 8.30 6.66
C TRP A 191 -8.99 7.07 5.78
N ASN A 192 -9.64 6.03 6.34
CA ASN A 192 -9.85 4.78 5.64
C ASN A 192 -11.34 4.40 5.46
N TRP A 193 -12.28 5.21 5.89
CA TRP A 193 -13.72 4.94 5.76
C TRP A 193 -14.54 6.23 5.67
N ARG A 194 -15.75 6.13 5.11
CA ARG A 194 -16.71 7.25 5.07
C ARG A 194 -17.87 7.02 6.02
N PRO A 195 -18.34 8.04 6.76
CA PRO A 195 -19.55 7.98 7.54
C PRO A 195 -20.76 7.50 6.73
N GLY A 196 -21.70 6.79 7.38
CA GLY A 196 -22.88 6.26 6.72
C GLY A 196 -22.63 5.03 5.83
N LYS A 197 -21.47 4.38 5.96
CA LYS A 197 -21.10 3.16 5.21
C LYS A 197 -21.18 3.33 3.67
N LYS A 198 -20.96 4.54 3.19
CA LYS A 198 -20.95 4.83 1.76
C LYS A 198 -19.79 4.10 1.06
N PRO A 199 -20.02 3.56 -0.15
CA PRO A 199 -18.96 2.93 -0.92
C PRO A 199 -17.85 3.91 -1.27
N LEU A 200 -16.64 3.38 -1.43
CA LEU A 200 -15.46 4.13 -1.84
C LEU A 200 -15.25 3.93 -3.35
N PHE A 201 -14.78 4.96 -4.02
CA PHE A 201 -14.48 4.94 -5.45
C PHE A 201 -13.15 5.63 -5.71
N ILE A 202 -12.46 5.16 -6.73
CA ILE A 202 -11.40 5.91 -7.42
C ILE A 202 -11.94 6.37 -8.78
N ASP A 203 -11.33 7.40 -9.33
CA ASP A 203 -11.53 7.80 -10.71
C ASP A 203 -10.42 7.16 -11.56
N ASP A 204 -10.79 6.49 -12.63
CA ASP A 204 -9.87 5.88 -13.60
C ASP A 204 -10.23 6.40 -14.99
N ASP A 205 -9.50 7.40 -15.45
CA ASP A 205 -9.73 8.10 -16.73
C ASP A 205 -11.19 8.56 -16.94
N GLY A 206 -11.83 9.06 -15.86
CA GLY A 206 -13.20 9.54 -15.88
C GLY A 206 -14.24 8.46 -15.56
N GLU A 207 -13.84 7.22 -15.41
CA GLU A 207 -14.71 6.15 -14.94
C GLU A 207 -14.58 5.94 -13.44
N LYS A 208 -15.72 5.84 -12.74
CA LYS A 208 -15.72 5.56 -11.29
C LYS A 208 -15.64 4.06 -11.04
N VAL A 209 -14.49 3.63 -10.54
CA VAL A 209 -14.27 2.24 -10.15
C VAL A 209 -14.53 2.09 -8.65
N GLN A 210 -15.46 1.19 -8.31
CA GLN A 210 -15.79 0.93 -6.91
C GLN A 210 -14.70 0.08 -6.26
N ILE A 211 -14.21 0.54 -5.10
CA ILE A 211 -13.31 -0.24 -4.26
C ILE A 211 -14.13 -1.35 -3.57
N PRO A 212 -13.68 -2.63 -3.64
CA PRO A 212 -14.46 -3.76 -3.13
C PRO A 212 -14.44 -3.87 -1.59
N PHE A 213 -13.82 -2.92 -0.91
CA PHE A 213 -13.69 -2.88 0.54
C PHE A 213 -14.46 -1.72 1.14
N ARG A 214 -14.91 -1.91 2.39
CA ARG A 214 -15.54 -0.82 3.17
C ARG A 214 -14.54 0.20 3.71
N LYS A 215 -13.26 -0.20 3.80
CA LYS A 215 -12.16 0.61 4.32
C LYS A 215 -11.02 0.57 3.31
N PHE A 216 -10.58 1.73 2.90
CA PHE A 216 -9.40 1.91 2.09
C PHE A 216 -8.91 3.36 2.28
N GLY A 217 -7.65 3.50 2.65
CA GLY A 217 -7.06 4.79 2.97
C GLY A 217 -6.51 5.53 1.76
N ALA A 218 -5.31 6.05 1.89
CA ALA A 218 -4.64 6.82 0.85
C ALA A 218 -3.69 5.96 0.00
N MET A 219 -3.48 6.38 -1.22
CA MET A 219 -2.43 5.89 -2.12
C MET A 219 -1.45 7.04 -2.36
N ILE A 220 -0.28 6.94 -1.78
CA ILE A 220 0.77 7.95 -1.88
C ILE A 220 1.89 7.40 -2.75
N GLY A 221 2.24 8.14 -3.80
CA GLY A 221 3.33 7.81 -4.69
C GLY A 221 4.71 7.93 -4.04
N ASP A 222 5.75 7.67 -4.80
CA ASP A 222 7.13 7.80 -4.35
C ASP A 222 7.54 9.28 -4.20
N ASN A 223 8.52 9.56 -3.33
CA ASN A 223 9.12 10.88 -3.16
C ASN A 223 8.12 11.99 -2.78
N VAL A 224 7.01 11.65 -2.12
CA VAL A 224 5.99 12.62 -1.67
C VAL A 224 6.36 13.20 -0.31
N VAL A 225 6.17 14.51 -0.16
CA VAL A 225 6.22 15.19 1.15
C VAL A 225 4.80 15.56 1.58
N LEU A 226 4.35 15.00 2.70
CA LEU A 226 3.05 15.30 3.30
C LEU A 226 3.25 16.10 4.57
N GLY A 227 2.91 17.38 4.53
CA GLY A 227 3.16 18.33 5.63
C GLY A 227 2.39 18.04 6.91
N VAL A 228 2.87 18.65 8.00
CA VAL A 228 2.35 18.50 9.37
C VAL A 228 0.83 18.67 9.43
N ASN A 229 0.13 17.80 10.19
CA ASN A 229 -1.32 17.85 10.41
C ASN A 229 -2.18 17.83 9.14
N SER A 230 -1.66 17.33 8.05
CA SER A 230 -2.48 17.11 6.84
C SER A 230 -3.42 15.92 7.01
N SER A 231 -4.60 16.00 6.42
CA SER A 231 -5.61 14.93 6.44
C SER A 231 -5.96 14.50 5.03
N ILE A 232 -5.97 13.19 4.78
CA ILE A 232 -6.27 12.63 3.47
C ILE A 232 -7.56 11.84 3.53
N TYR A 233 -8.51 12.18 2.66
CA TYR A 233 -9.77 11.46 2.56
C TYR A 233 -9.58 10.04 2.01
N PRO A 234 -10.50 9.12 2.34
CA PRO A 234 -10.45 7.74 1.86
C PRO A 234 -10.40 7.67 0.33
N ALA A 235 -9.58 6.74 -0.16
CA ALA A 235 -9.42 6.46 -1.58
C ALA A 235 -8.83 7.63 -2.41
N ARG A 236 -8.12 8.55 -1.78
CA ARG A 236 -7.41 9.62 -2.51
C ARG A 236 -6.02 9.19 -2.91
N ARG A 237 -5.58 9.65 -4.08
CA ARG A 237 -4.25 9.44 -4.63
C ARG A 237 -3.45 10.73 -4.53
N ILE A 238 -2.18 10.62 -4.13
CA ILE A 238 -1.20 11.70 -4.23
C ILE A 238 -0.09 11.20 -5.15
N GLY A 239 0.06 11.86 -6.28
CA GLY A 239 1.03 11.49 -7.30
C GLY A 239 2.47 11.67 -6.83
N GLU A 240 3.35 10.89 -7.43
CA GLU A 240 4.80 10.90 -7.20
C GLU A 240 5.38 12.32 -7.20
N GLY A 241 6.38 12.56 -6.35
CA GLY A 241 7.13 13.81 -6.29
C GLY A 241 6.33 15.03 -5.86
N SER A 242 5.11 14.84 -5.35
CA SER A 242 4.26 15.96 -4.92
C SER A 242 4.58 16.42 -3.50
N SER A 243 4.35 17.70 -3.23
CA SER A 243 4.53 18.35 -1.92
C SER A 243 3.23 18.94 -1.43
N ILE A 244 2.80 18.51 -0.23
CA ILE A 244 1.58 18.99 0.42
C ILE A 244 1.97 19.84 1.61
N ALA A 245 1.56 21.10 1.63
CA ALA A 245 1.84 22.01 2.73
C ALA A 245 1.13 21.60 4.03
N PRO A 246 1.60 22.05 5.20
CA PRO A 246 0.97 21.76 6.48
C PRO A 246 -0.51 22.13 6.56
N GLY A 247 -1.31 21.32 7.27
CA GLY A 247 -2.72 21.58 7.55
C GLY A 247 -3.67 21.40 6.36
N CYS A 248 -3.19 20.85 5.25
CA CYS A 248 -4.07 20.61 4.10
C CYS A 248 -5.04 19.44 4.34
N VAL A 249 -6.26 19.59 3.85
CA VAL A 249 -7.27 18.53 3.77
C VAL A 249 -7.42 18.11 2.31
N ILE A 250 -6.97 16.90 1.99
CA ILE A 250 -6.94 16.38 0.63
C ILE A 250 -8.20 15.53 0.40
N ASP A 251 -9.17 16.07 -0.33
CA ASP A 251 -10.44 15.43 -0.68
C ASP A 251 -10.57 15.08 -2.16
N GLN A 252 -9.55 15.40 -2.96
CA GLN A 252 -9.42 15.06 -4.38
C GLN A 252 -8.05 14.46 -4.68
N ASP A 253 -7.91 13.80 -5.82
CA ASP A 253 -6.63 13.25 -6.25
C ASP A 253 -5.66 14.37 -6.66
N ILE A 254 -4.39 14.20 -6.31
CA ILE A 254 -3.32 15.15 -6.63
C ILE A 254 -2.45 14.53 -7.73
N PRO A 255 -2.30 15.20 -8.87
CA PRO A 255 -1.42 14.75 -9.94
C PRO A 255 0.06 14.66 -9.49
N PRO A 256 0.89 13.86 -10.18
CA PRO A 256 2.33 13.84 -9.93
C PRO A 256 2.98 15.22 -10.02
N TYR A 257 4.05 15.42 -9.25
CA TYR A 257 4.89 16.63 -9.26
C TYR A 257 4.11 17.92 -8.98
N SER A 258 3.12 17.83 -8.12
CA SER A 258 2.26 18.97 -7.75
C SER A 258 2.62 19.54 -6.39
N GLU A 259 2.54 20.86 -6.25
CA GLU A 259 2.60 21.54 -4.96
C GLU A 259 1.17 21.95 -4.55
N VAL A 260 0.77 21.56 -3.33
CA VAL A 260 -0.55 21.85 -2.77
C VAL A 260 -0.39 22.70 -1.52
N SER A 261 -1.09 23.82 -1.48
CA SER A 261 -1.12 24.70 -0.32
C SER A 261 -2.54 25.15 0.00
N VAL A 262 -2.78 25.51 1.26
CA VAL A 262 -4.04 26.07 1.74
C VAL A 262 -3.87 27.57 1.98
N LYS A 263 -4.86 28.37 1.57
CA LYS A 263 -4.93 29.80 1.94
C LYS A 263 -5.71 29.92 3.25
N GLN A 264 -5.04 30.38 4.30
CA GLN A 264 -5.67 30.63 5.59
C GLN A 264 -5.96 32.13 5.74
N VAL A 265 -7.16 32.44 6.16
CA VAL A 265 -7.56 33.81 6.53
C VAL A 265 -7.69 33.87 8.05
N LEU A 266 -6.90 34.73 8.68
CA LEU A 266 -6.94 34.95 10.12
C LEU A 266 -7.81 36.19 10.40
N GLU A 267 -8.80 36.04 11.27
CA GLU A 267 -9.54 37.17 11.83
C GLU A 267 -8.99 37.46 13.23
N ILE A 268 -8.39 38.65 13.40
CA ILE A 268 -7.77 39.06 14.65
C ILE A 268 -8.69 40.12 15.28
N ARG A 269 -9.18 39.82 16.49
CA ARG A 269 -9.99 40.77 17.29
C ARG A 269 -9.31 41.01 18.64
N PRO A 270 -9.30 42.23 19.15
CA PRO A 270 -8.82 42.49 20.51
C PRO A 270 -9.73 41.79 21.52
N ILE A 271 -9.13 41.21 22.54
CA ILE A 271 -9.85 40.65 23.69
C ILE A 271 -9.94 41.78 24.73
N SER A 272 -11.12 42.01 25.33
CA SER A 272 -11.23 42.92 26.47
C SER A 272 -10.49 42.35 27.67
N GLU A 273 -9.83 43.17 28.48
CA GLU A 273 -8.94 42.78 29.58
C GLU A 273 -9.62 41.98 30.70
N GLU A 274 -10.95 41.79 30.65
CA GLU A 274 -11.76 41.15 31.72
C GLU A 274 -12.00 39.62 31.53
N THR A 275 -11.39 38.98 30.56
CA THR A 275 -11.47 37.50 30.46
C THR A 275 -10.34 36.88 31.26
N ASP A 276 -10.62 36.35 32.46
CA ASP A 276 -9.76 35.41 33.19
C ASP A 276 -9.30 34.31 32.23
N GLN A 277 -8.04 34.35 31.86
CA GLN A 277 -7.41 33.38 31.00
C GLN A 277 -6.75 32.32 31.87
N CYS A 278 -7.37 31.17 31.91
CA CYS A 278 -6.87 29.93 32.53
C CYS A 278 -6.68 29.96 34.08
N GLU A 279 -7.66 29.51 34.81
CA GLU A 279 -7.39 28.77 36.04
C GLU A 279 -6.89 27.35 35.77
#